data_70b8aef511edf36931ea9eb58fd6cb80
#
_entry.id   70b8aef511edf36931ea9eb58fd6cb80
#
_cell.length_a   1.000
_cell.length_b   1.000
_cell.length_c   1.000
_cell.angle_alpha   90.00
_cell.angle_beta   90.00
_cell.angle_gamma   90.00
#
_symmetry.space_group_name_H-M   'P 1'
#
loop_
_entity.id
_entity.type
_entity.pdbx_description
1 polymer ?
#
loop_
_entity_poly.entity_id
_entity_poly.type
_entity_poly.pdbx_seq_one_letter_code
_entity_poly.pdbx_strand_id
1 'polypeptide(L)'
;MKNISTALVKAQKMFNPALKQSINPHFKSRYVDLAGCVEAVIDALNDNGIFLLQKTYECMDGVIVETIFIHESGERLECGMLHFPAVKSDPQGYASALTYARRYSLMAACGIAPEDDDGNHASKKVETKIVSHVNVKELDKLIEKMKQAENQEQLVASYRIAFQACQSEKIHQDRVIAVKNEMKAQVPA
;
A
#
# COMPACT_ATOMS: atom_id res chain seq x y z
N MET A 1 30.87 -5.38 -17.89
CA MET A 1 29.63 -4.53 -17.71
C MET A 1 29.45 -3.46 -18.79
N LYS A 2 30.36 -3.31 -19.76
CA LYS A 2 30.23 -2.26 -20.80
C LYS A 2 29.09 -2.56 -21.79
N ASN A 3 28.93 -3.83 -22.21
CA ASN A 3 27.93 -4.21 -23.22
C ASN A 3 26.50 -4.04 -22.64
N ILE A 4 26.25 -4.62 -21.48
CA ILE A 4 24.94 -4.53 -20.83
C ILE A 4 24.54 -3.09 -20.51
N SER A 5 25.45 -2.24 -20.03
CA SER A 5 25.17 -0.83 -19.76
C SER A 5 24.82 -0.07 -21.04
N THR A 6 25.55 -0.34 -22.15
CA THR A 6 25.28 0.26 -23.46
C THR A 6 23.89 -0.18 -23.98
N ALA A 7 23.57 -1.48 -23.85
CA ALA A 7 22.31 -2.05 -24.30
C ALA A 7 21.13 -1.50 -23.46
N LEU A 8 21.28 -1.40 -22.15
CA LEU A 8 20.25 -0.84 -21.26
C LEU A 8 19.94 0.62 -21.56
N VAL A 9 20.97 1.45 -21.83
CA VAL A 9 20.77 2.86 -22.23
C VAL A 9 20.00 2.97 -23.55
N LYS A 10 20.24 2.07 -24.50
CA LYS A 10 19.50 2.02 -25.77
C LYS A 10 18.06 1.56 -25.54
N ALA A 11 17.87 0.46 -24.80
CA ALA A 11 16.55 -0.08 -24.49
C ALA A 11 15.67 0.94 -23.76
N GLN A 12 16.22 1.63 -22.76
CA GLN A 12 15.46 2.60 -21.97
C GLN A 12 14.89 3.77 -22.79
N LYS A 13 15.58 4.17 -23.87
CA LYS A 13 15.05 5.19 -24.80
C LYS A 13 13.85 4.73 -25.61
N MET A 14 13.63 3.42 -25.68
CA MET A 14 12.57 2.77 -26.45
C MET A 14 11.44 2.25 -25.55
N PHE A 15 11.52 2.42 -24.23
CA PHE A 15 10.44 2.02 -23.33
C PHE A 15 9.16 2.78 -23.65
N ASN A 16 8.07 2.04 -23.67
CA ASN A 16 6.75 2.61 -23.82
C ASN A 16 6.21 3.13 -22.48
N PRO A 17 5.26 4.06 -22.49
CA PRO A 17 4.55 4.45 -21.28
C PRO A 17 3.83 3.23 -20.67
N ALA A 18 3.97 3.04 -19.37
CA ALA A 18 3.22 2.01 -18.65
C ALA A 18 1.78 2.48 -18.47
N LEU A 19 0.87 2.03 -19.36
CA LEU A 19 -0.51 2.49 -19.41
C LEU A 19 -1.38 1.86 -18.33
N LYS A 20 -2.23 2.66 -17.69
CA LYS A 20 -3.19 2.27 -16.66
C LYS A 20 -4.43 1.62 -17.27
N GLN A 21 -4.37 0.35 -17.52
CA GLN A 21 -5.49 -0.38 -18.12
C GLN A 21 -6.37 -1.10 -17.10
N SER A 22 -5.84 -1.39 -15.90
CA SER A 22 -6.54 -2.11 -14.85
C SER A 22 -7.24 -1.18 -13.86
N ILE A 23 -8.43 -1.59 -13.36
CA ILE A 23 -9.21 -0.85 -12.38
C ILE A 23 -9.13 -1.57 -11.03
N ASN A 24 -8.74 -0.85 -9.97
CA ASN A 24 -8.83 -1.37 -8.63
C ASN A 24 -10.29 -1.28 -8.13
N PRO A 25 -10.96 -2.42 -7.87
CA PRO A 25 -12.38 -2.41 -7.50
C PRO A 25 -12.64 -1.74 -6.14
N HIS A 26 -11.65 -1.73 -5.23
CA HIS A 26 -11.80 -1.13 -3.90
C HIS A 26 -11.64 0.38 -3.91
N PHE A 27 -10.70 0.90 -4.69
CA PHE A 27 -10.39 2.34 -4.71
C PHE A 27 -10.94 3.06 -5.94
N LYS A 28 -11.55 2.32 -6.89
CA LYS A 28 -12.06 2.86 -8.18
C LYS A 28 -11.00 3.67 -8.95
N SER A 29 -9.72 3.46 -8.66
CA SER A 29 -8.59 4.08 -9.31
C SER A 29 -8.03 3.16 -10.39
N ARG A 30 -7.53 3.74 -11.48
CA ARG A 30 -6.80 2.98 -12.50
C ARG A 30 -5.36 2.79 -12.04
N TYR A 31 -4.78 1.65 -12.37
CA TYR A 31 -3.37 1.36 -12.07
C TYR A 31 -2.74 0.54 -13.20
N VAL A 32 -1.42 0.58 -13.28
CA VAL A 32 -0.64 -0.27 -14.17
C VAL A 32 -0.48 -1.62 -13.49
N ASP A 33 -0.96 -2.68 -14.11
CA ASP A 33 -0.74 -4.04 -13.61
C ASP A 33 0.66 -4.58 -14.03
N LEU A 34 0.96 -5.80 -13.62
CA LEU A 34 2.24 -6.42 -13.96
C LEU A 34 2.39 -6.63 -15.48
N ALA A 35 1.30 -6.96 -16.18
CA ALA A 35 1.33 -7.16 -17.63
C ALA A 35 1.72 -5.85 -18.34
N GLY A 36 1.05 -4.74 -18.01
CA GLY A 36 1.37 -3.43 -18.58
C GLY A 36 2.79 -2.96 -18.26
N CYS A 37 3.34 -3.29 -17.08
CA CYS A 37 4.74 -3.00 -16.79
C CYS A 37 5.72 -3.83 -17.65
N VAL A 38 5.41 -5.11 -17.86
CA VAL A 38 6.24 -5.98 -18.71
C VAL A 38 6.13 -5.54 -20.17
N GLU A 39 4.93 -5.30 -20.70
CA GLU A 39 4.69 -4.84 -22.07
C GLU A 39 5.42 -3.53 -22.39
N ALA A 40 5.51 -2.63 -21.41
CA ALA A 40 6.21 -1.36 -21.60
C ALA A 40 7.71 -1.51 -21.89
N VAL A 41 8.34 -2.60 -21.49
CA VAL A 41 9.81 -2.72 -21.53
C VAL A 41 10.34 -3.93 -22.32
N ILE A 42 9.53 -4.99 -22.47
CA ILE A 42 10.04 -6.30 -22.89
C ILE A 42 10.59 -6.27 -24.33
N ASP A 43 9.89 -5.63 -25.26
CA ASP A 43 10.34 -5.57 -26.66
C ASP A 43 11.64 -4.78 -26.78
N ALA A 44 11.71 -3.62 -26.13
CA ALA A 44 12.90 -2.79 -26.12
C ALA A 44 14.11 -3.47 -25.47
N LEU A 45 13.91 -4.28 -24.42
CA LEU A 45 14.96 -5.09 -23.80
C LEU A 45 15.44 -6.18 -24.77
N ASN A 46 14.51 -6.95 -25.35
CA ASN A 46 14.82 -8.04 -26.26
C ASN A 46 15.50 -7.55 -27.54
N ASP A 47 15.06 -6.45 -28.12
CA ASP A 47 15.65 -5.83 -29.32
C ASP A 47 17.10 -5.36 -29.08
N ASN A 48 17.47 -5.16 -27.81
CA ASN A 48 18.82 -4.81 -27.41
C ASN A 48 19.62 -6.00 -26.79
N GLY A 49 19.15 -7.24 -27.02
CA GLY A 49 19.85 -8.46 -26.58
C GLY A 49 19.82 -8.66 -25.08
N ILE A 50 18.79 -8.16 -24.38
CA ILE A 50 18.65 -8.27 -22.91
C ILE A 50 17.50 -9.20 -22.56
N PHE A 51 17.79 -10.26 -21.82
CA PHE A 51 16.83 -11.14 -21.19
C PHE A 51 16.46 -10.59 -19.81
N LEU A 52 15.16 -10.38 -19.57
CA LEU A 52 14.60 -9.99 -18.28
C LEU A 52 14.31 -11.23 -17.44
N LEU A 53 15.01 -11.38 -16.32
CA LEU A 53 14.78 -12.42 -15.33
C LEU A 53 14.27 -11.80 -14.02
N GLN A 54 13.19 -12.37 -13.47
CA GLN A 54 12.78 -12.06 -12.09
C GLN A 54 12.93 -13.32 -11.25
N LYS A 55 13.93 -13.31 -10.38
CA LYS A 55 14.26 -14.42 -9.49
C LYS A 55 13.55 -14.27 -8.16
N THR A 56 13.04 -15.37 -7.62
CA THR A 56 12.46 -15.43 -6.28
C THR A 56 13.42 -16.09 -5.32
N TYR A 57 13.38 -15.68 -4.06
CA TYR A 57 14.19 -16.22 -2.98
C TYR A 57 13.31 -16.69 -1.84
N GLU A 58 13.84 -17.58 -1.02
CA GLU A 58 13.17 -18.08 0.18
C GLU A 58 12.86 -16.94 1.16
N CYS A 59 11.64 -16.96 1.70
CA CYS A 59 11.15 -15.98 2.64
C CYS A 59 10.07 -16.58 3.54
N MET A 60 10.11 -16.29 4.83
CA MET A 60 9.19 -16.88 5.81
C MET A 60 7.83 -16.18 5.87
N ASP A 61 7.78 -14.87 5.63
CA ASP A 61 6.60 -14.03 5.88
C ASP A 61 6.04 -13.37 4.62
N GLY A 62 6.56 -13.72 3.45
CA GLY A 62 6.16 -13.10 2.19
C GLY A 62 6.94 -13.61 1.01
N VAL A 63 7.32 -12.70 0.13
CA VAL A 63 8.09 -12.99 -1.07
C VAL A 63 9.26 -12.01 -1.22
N ILE A 64 10.38 -12.52 -1.71
CA ILE A 64 11.51 -11.71 -2.14
C ILE A 64 11.68 -11.90 -3.64
N VAL A 65 11.73 -10.80 -4.36
CA VAL A 65 11.94 -10.79 -5.82
C VAL A 65 13.12 -9.90 -6.16
N GLU A 66 13.96 -10.35 -7.07
CA GLU A 66 15.03 -9.57 -7.68
C GLU A 66 14.87 -9.52 -9.19
N THR A 67 14.91 -8.33 -9.77
CA THR A 67 15.00 -8.15 -11.22
C THR A 67 16.45 -8.18 -11.64
N ILE A 68 16.76 -9.02 -12.63
CA ILE A 68 18.10 -9.22 -13.18
C ILE A 68 18.02 -9.04 -14.70
N PHE A 69 18.88 -8.22 -15.26
CA PHE A 69 19.07 -8.11 -16.68
C PHE A 69 20.27 -8.95 -17.10
N ILE A 70 20.12 -9.78 -18.12
CA ILE A 70 21.16 -10.64 -18.67
C ILE A 70 21.33 -10.30 -20.15
N HIS A 71 22.49 -9.78 -20.51
CA HIS A 71 22.83 -9.46 -21.89
C HIS A 71 23.35 -10.69 -22.63
N GLU A 72 23.15 -10.75 -23.94
CA GLU A 72 23.63 -11.84 -24.81
C GLU A 72 25.15 -12.13 -24.73
N SER A 73 25.93 -11.13 -24.29
CA SER A 73 27.37 -11.31 -23.99
C SER A 73 27.64 -12.08 -22.70
N GLY A 74 26.63 -12.48 -21.93
CA GLY A 74 26.75 -13.10 -20.61
C GLY A 74 26.93 -12.11 -19.46
N GLU A 75 27.06 -10.81 -19.74
CA GLU A 75 27.06 -9.78 -18.68
C GLU A 75 25.69 -9.70 -18.01
N ARG A 76 25.67 -9.48 -16.70
CA ARG A 76 24.44 -9.38 -15.94
C ARG A 76 24.46 -8.18 -14.99
N LEU A 77 23.28 -7.60 -14.77
CA LEU A 77 23.03 -6.54 -13.80
C LEU A 77 21.94 -7.01 -12.84
N GLU A 78 22.28 -7.17 -11.58
CA GLU A 78 21.39 -7.46 -10.48
C GLU A 78 20.88 -6.14 -9.89
N CYS A 79 19.54 -5.98 -9.79
CA CYS A 79 18.93 -4.70 -9.44
C CYS A 79 18.52 -4.61 -7.94
N GLY A 80 18.93 -5.62 -7.16
CA GLY A 80 18.63 -5.69 -5.73
C GLY A 80 17.33 -6.41 -5.41
N MET A 81 17.26 -6.90 -4.18
CA MET A 81 16.15 -7.70 -3.67
C MET A 81 15.07 -6.80 -3.09
N LEU A 82 13.82 -7.07 -3.43
CA LEU A 82 12.65 -6.39 -2.92
C LEU A 82 11.76 -7.38 -2.16
N HIS A 83 11.54 -7.12 -0.87
CA HIS A 83 10.67 -7.92 -0.01
C HIS A 83 9.25 -7.33 0.07
N PHE A 84 8.26 -8.21 -0.06
CA PHE A 84 6.85 -7.90 0.21
C PHE A 84 6.25 -8.92 1.17
N PRO A 85 5.71 -8.48 2.32
CA PRO A 85 5.03 -9.38 3.23
C PRO A 85 3.71 -9.88 2.62
N ALA A 86 3.39 -11.14 2.84
CA ALA A 86 2.07 -11.69 2.49
C ALA A 86 1.06 -11.30 3.57
N VAL A 87 -0.05 -10.66 3.17
CA VAL A 87 -1.12 -10.26 4.12
C VAL A 87 -1.79 -11.47 4.75
N LYS A 88 -1.80 -12.59 4.03
CA LYS A 88 -2.31 -13.88 4.50
C LYS A 88 -1.31 -14.97 4.18
N SER A 89 -1.12 -15.91 5.12
CA SER A 89 -0.23 -17.06 4.96
C SER A 89 -0.95 -18.20 4.22
N ASP A 90 -1.54 -17.89 3.08
CA ASP A 90 -2.19 -18.83 2.16
C ASP A 90 -1.70 -18.62 0.72
N PRO A 91 -1.95 -19.57 -0.19
CA PRO A 91 -1.48 -19.45 -1.58
C PRO A 91 -1.94 -18.18 -2.29
N GLN A 92 -3.13 -17.66 -1.98
CA GLN A 92 -3.66 -16.43 -2.57
C GLN A 92 -2.93 -15.19 -2.06
N GLY A 93 -2.61 -15.15 -0.76
CA GLY A 93 -1.83 -14.08 -0.14
C GLY A 93 -0.42 -14.00 -0.72
N TYR A 94 0.25 -15.16 -0.87
CA TYR A 94 1.57 -15.23 -1.49
C TYR A 94 1.54 -14.87 -2.98
N ALA A 95 0.56 -15.33 -3.74
CA ALA A 95 0.41 -15.00 -5.16
C ALA A 95 0.17 -13.49 -5.37
N SER A 96 -0.61 -12.87 -4.49
CA SER A 96 -0.82 -11.42 -4.48
C SER A 96 0.48 -10.68 -4.19
N ALA A 97 1.19 -11.03 -3.12
CA ALA A 97 2.47 -10.43 -2.73
C ALA A 97 3.51 -10.58 -3.86
N LEU A 98 3.57 -11.75 -4.52
CA LEU A 98 4.46 -12.01 -5.65
C LEU A 98 4.17 -11.10 -6.84
N THR A 99 2.90 -10.88 -7.16
CA THR A 99 2.49 -9.99 -8.25
C THR A 99 2.92 -8.55 -7.96
N TYR A 100 2.73 -8.08 -6.74
CA TYR A 100 3.19 -6.76 -6.28
C TYR A 100 4.72 -6.67 -6.33
N ALA A 101 5.43 -7.63 -5.75
CA ALA A 101 6.89 -7.61 -5.70
C ALA A 101 7.51 -7.59 -7.10
N ARG A 102 7.01 -8.41 -8.02
CA ARG A 102 7.47 -8.44 -9.42
C ARG A 102 7.26 -7.10 -10.11
N ARG A 103 6.08 -6.51 -9.97
CA ARG A 103 5.73 -5.23 -10.57
C ARG A 103 6.66 -4.12 -10.09
N TYR A 104 6.78 -3.92 -8.78
CA TYR A 104 7.59 -2.85 -8.21
C TYR A 104 9.08 -3.06 -8.42
N SER A 105 9.58 -4.30 -8.35
CA SER A 105 10.97 -4.61 -8.67
C SER A 105 11.32 -4.27 -10.12
N LEU A 106 10.43 -4.61 -11.09
CA LEU A 106 10.62 -4.27 -12.50
C LEU A 106 10.62 -2.77 -12.73
N MET A 107 9.63 -2.07 -12.16
CA MET A 107 9.50 -0.63 -12.30
C MET A 107 10.73 0.11 -11.75
N ALA A 108 11.21 -0.28 -10.57
CA ALA A 108 12.42 0.28 -9.98
C ALA A 108 13.67 0.01 -10.84
N ALA A 109 13.81 -1.22 -11.35
CA ALA A 109 14.95 -1.61 -12.20
C ALA A 109 14.97 -0.89 -13.54
N CYS A 110 13.82 -0.62 -14.15
CA CYS A 110 13.70 0.07 -15.44
C CYS A 110 13.61 1.59 -15.33
N GLY A 111 13.38 2.14 -14.12
CA GLY A 111 13.18 3.57 -13.93
C GLY A 111 11.86 4.08 -14.52
N ILE A 112 10.83 3.20 -14.62
CA ILE A 112 9.49 3.57 -15.05
C ILE A 112 8.63 3.90 -13.84
N ALA A 113 7.91 5.03 -13.93
CA ALA A 113 6.90 5.37 -12.94
C ALA A 113 5.52 4.95 -13.46
N PRO A 114 4.58 4.51 -12.58
CA PRO A 114 3.19 4.38 -12.97
C PRO A 114 2.71 5.76 -13.42
N GLU A 115 1.99 5.85 -14.53
CA GLU A 115 1.41 7.13 -14.98
C GLU A 115 0.47 7.78 -13.97
N ASP A 116 0.03 7.05 -12.91
CA ASP A 116 -0.77 7.52 -11.77
C ASP A 116 -0.02 7.60 -10.45
N ASP A 117 1.22 7.49 -10.44
CA ASP A 117 1.95 8.26 -9.46
C ASP A 117 1.77 9.74 -9.84
N ASP A 118 0.49 10.17 -9.94
CA ASP A 118 0.18 11.56 -9.73
C ASP A 118 0.98 11.93 -8.52
N GLY A 119 2.03 12.72 -8.68
CA GLY A 119 2.70 13.38 -7.58
C GLY A 119 1.72 14.01 -6.57
N ASN A 120 0.41 14.04 -6.85
CA ASN A 120 -0.72 14.23 -5.97
C ASN A 120 -0.90 13.17 -4.87
N HIS A 121 -0.37 11.91 -5.00
CA HIS A 121 -0.25 11.01 -3.85
C HIS A 121 1.12 11.14 -3.16
N ALA A 122 2.17 11.58 -3.86
CA ALA A 122 3.46 11.90 -3.25
C ALA A 122 3.57 13.40 -2.89
N SER A 123 2.83 14.30 -3.54
CA SER A 123 2.70 15.73 -3.20
C SER A 123 1.38 16.11 -2.49
N LYS A 124 0.34 15.25 -2.45
CA LYS A 124 -0.30 15.12 -1.17
C LYS A 124 0.86 14.70 -0.28
N LYS A 125 1.53 15.72 0.35
CA LYS A 125 2.15 15.51 1.63
C LYS A 125 1.60 14.18 2.08
N VAL A 126 2.46 13.15 2.27
CA VAL A 126 2.10 12.27 3.33
C VAL A 126 1.63 13.28 4.38
N GLU A 127 0.37 13.66 4.33
CA GLU A 127 -0.38 13.63 5.51
C GLU A 127 -0.10 12.18 5.86
N THR A 128 1.03 11.98 6.47
CA THR A 128 1.13 11.09 7.58
C THR A 128 -0.28 11.22 8.05
N LYS A 129 -1.17 10.21 7.75
CA LYS A 129 -2.27 10.11 8.68
C LYS A 129 -1.51 10.25 9.96
N ILE A 130 -1.37 11.51 10.31
CA ILE A 130 -1.14 11.90 11.67
C ILE A 130 -2.23 11.06 12.22
N VAL A 131 -1.85 9.90 12.75
CA VAL A 131 -2.70 9.12 13.61
C VAL A 131 -3.35 10.26 14.31
N SER A 132 -4.58 10.61 13.82
CA SER A 132 -5.18 11.86 14.20
C SER A 132 -5.37 11.54 15.64
N HIS A 133 -4.41 12.02 16.45
CA HIS A 133 -4.39 11.82 17.88
C HIS A 133 -5.75 12.30 18.25
N VAL A 134 -6.60 11.38 18.64
CA VAL A 134 -7.94 11.66 19.11
C VAL A 134 -7.79 12.94 19.91
N ASN A 135 -8.42 14.02 19.49
CA ASN A 135 -8.29 15.28 20.21
C ASN A 135 -8.83 15.03 21.61
N VAL A 136 -7.91 14.68 22.53
CA VAL A 136 -8.26 14.20 23.88
C VAL A 136 -9.17 15.21 24.59
N LYS A 137 -8.94 16.52 24.34
CA LYS A 137 -9.80 17.57 24.88
C LYS A 137 -11.23 17.56 24.32
N GLU A 138 -11.38 17.17 23.06
CA GLU A 138 -12.69 17.04 22.42
C GLU A 138 -13.39 15.75 22.84
N LEU A 139 -12.64 14.66 22.98
CA LEU A 139 -13.13 13.41 23.52
C LEU A 139 -13.58 13.56 24.98
N ASP A 140 -12.83 14.27 25.82
CA ASP A 140 -13.21 14.57 27.20
C ASP A 140 -14.55 15.32 27.28
N LYS A 141 -14.78 16.29 26.38
CA LYS A 141 -16.09 16.99 26.29
C LYS A 141 -17.22 16.04 25.87
N LEU A 142 -16.96 15.11 24.98
CA LEU A 142 -17.96 14.13 24.55
C LEU A 142 -18.26 13.11 25.67
N ILE A 143 -17.27 12.72 26.45
CA ILE A 143 -17.43 11.89 27.64
C ILE A 143 -18.24 12.61 28.70
N GLU A 144 -18.00 13.89 28.94
CA GLU A 144 -18.81 14.69 29.87
C GLU A 144 -20.30 14.81 29.43
N LYS A 145 -20.54 14.94 28.11
CA LYS A 145 -21.91 14.87 27.57
C LYS A 145 -22.57 13.51 27.81
N MET A 146 -21.83 12.41 27.74
CA MET A 146 -22.35 11.07 28.04
C MET A 146 -22.77 10.96 29.52
N LYS A 147 -21.98 11.55 30.43
CA LYS A 147 -22.31 11.57 31.89
C LYS A 147 -23.53 12.45 32.25
N GLN A 148 -23.84 13.41 31.39
CA GLN A 148 -24.98 14.32 31.55
C GLN A 148 -26.27 13.78 30.90
N ALA A 149 -26.26 12.58 30.35
CA ALA A 149 -27.42 11.98 29.71
C ALA A 149 -28.55 11.69 30.77
N GLU A 150 -29.76 12.16 30.53
CA GLU A 150 -30.90 12.03 31.42
C GLU A 150 -31.70 10.75 31.17
N ASN A 151 -31.54 10.13 29.99
CA ASN A 151 -32.21 8.90 29.60
C ASN A 151 -31.30 8.03 28.68
N GLN A 152 -31.72 6.77 28.48
CA GLN A 152 -30.94 5.82 27.71
C GLN A 152 -30.77 6.21 26.23
N GLU A 153 -31.75 6.90 25.64
CA GLU A 153 -31.70 7.35 24.26
C GLU A 153 -30.59 8.40 24.05
N GLN A 154 -30.54 9.39 24.96
CA GLN A 154 -29.46 10.40 24.96
C GLN A 154 -28.08 9.79 25.22
N LEU A 155 -28.00 8.80 26.12
CA LEU A 155 -26.77 8.08 26.41
C LEU A 155 -26.26 7.33 25.15
N VAL A 156 -27.14 6.65 24.44
CA VAL A 156 -26.78 5.92 23.21
C VAL A 156 -26.37 6.88 22.11
N ALA A 157 -27.05 8.01 21.93
CA ALA A 157 -26.71 9.00 20.93
C ALA A 157 -25.31 9.63 21.18
N SER A 158 -25.08 10.08 22.43
CA SER A 158 -23.80 10.67 22.83
C SER A 158 -22.65 9.65 22.80
N TYR A 159 -22.88 8.37 23.15
CA TYR A 159 -21.94 7.29 23.01
C TYR A 159 -21.51 7.08 21.55
N ARG A 160 -22.44 7.05 20.60
CA ARG A 160 -22.11 6.87 19.17
C ARG A 160 -21.15 7.96 18.67
N ILE A 161 -21.40 9.20 19.06
CA ILE A 161 -20.56 10.34 18.68
C ILE A 161 -19.17 10.22 19.31
N ALA A 162 -19.08 9.92 20.61
CA ALA A 162 -17.82 9.75 21.32
C ALA A 162 -17.01 8.56 20.77
N PHE A 163 -17.66 7.44 20.47
CA PHE A 163 -17.02 6.25 19.92
C PHE A 163 -16.47 6.49 18.50
N GLN A 164 -17.21 7.22 17.65
CA GLN A 164 -16.72 7.61 16.32
C GLN A 164 -15.52 8.56 16.41
N ALA A 165 -15.51 9.47 17.39
CA ALA A 165 -14.39 10.38 17.61
C ALA A 165 -13.10 9.65 18.06
N CYS A 166 -13.20 8.45 18.63
CA CYS A 166 -12.03 7.61 18.97
C CYS A 166 -11.32 7.02 17.76
N GLN A 167 -11.90 7.08 16.58
CA GLN A 167 -11.37 6.47 15.35
C GLN A 167 -10.97 5.00 15.57
N SER A 168 -9.68 4.66 15.40
CA SER A 168 -9.17 3.28 15.59
C SER A 168 -8.33 3.11 16.87
N GLU A 169 -8.30 4.12 17.76
CA GLU A 169 -7.48 4.08 18.97
C GLU A 169 -8.19 3.30 20.09
N LYS A 170 -7.79 2.05 20.27
CA LYS A 170 -8.41 1.12 21.20
C LYS A 170 -8.47 1.63 22.66
N ILE A 171 -7.43 2.32 23.13
CA ILE A 171 -7.37 2.89 24.48
C ILE A 171 -8.52 3.86 24.73
N HIS A 172 -8.82 4.73 23.75
CA HIS A 172 -9.91 5.70 23.85
C HIS A 172 -11.28 5.04 23.66
N GLN A 173 -11.39 4.02 22.81
CA GLN A 173 -12.60 3.22 22.65
C GLN A 173 -12.97 2.51 23.97
N ASP A 174 -12.00 1.86 24.61
CA ASP A 174 -12.21 1.17 25.90
C ASP A 174 -12.66 2.14 26.99
N ARG A 175 -12.10 3.36 27.02
CA ARG A 175 -12.50 4.42 27.95
C ARG A 175 -13.96 4.84 27.74
N VAL A 176 -14.39 5.07 26.50
CA VAL A 176 -15.76 5.44 26.15
C VAL A 176 -16.76 4.32 26.46
N ILE A 177 -16.37 3.06 26.22
CA ILE A 177 -17.17 1.88 26.56
C ILE A 177 -17.34 1.76 28.08
N ALA A 178 -16.30 1.98 28.86
CA ALA A 178 -16.35 1.93 30.33
C ALA A 178 -17.37 2.96 30.87
N VAL A 179 -17.30 4.22 30.41
CA VAL A 179 -18.24 5.28 30.81
C VAL A 179 -19.67 4.94 30.41
N LYS A 180 -19.91 4.40 29.19
CA LYS A 180 -21.26 3.95 28.80
C LYS A 180 -21.80 2.89 29.73
N ASN A 181 -21.00 1.90 30.12
CA ASN A 181 -21.44 0.80 30.99
C ASN A 181 -21.74 1.29 32.39
N GLU A 182 -20.96 2.24 32.91
CA GLU A 182 -21.21 2.90 34.21
C GLU A 182 -22.52 3.69 34.17
N MET A 183 -22.73 4.55 33.18
CA MET A 183 -23.90 5.38 33.03
C MET A 183 -25.18 4.58 32.75
N LYS A 184 -25.06 3.43 32.03
CA LYS A 184 -26.23 2.56 31.78
C LYS A 184 -26.86 2.02 33.06
N ALA A 185 -26.13 1.89 34.16
CA ALA A 185 -26.64 1.47 35.46
C ALA A 185 -27.30 2.61 36.24
N GLN A 186 -27.06 3.88 35.88
CA GLN A 186 -27.49 5.06 36.60
C GLN A 186 -28.64 5.79 35.92
N VAL A 187 -28.79 5.64 34.60
CA VAL A 187 -29.82 6.36 33.82
C VAL A 187 -31.08 5.51 33.66
N PRO A 188 -32.26 6.03 33.94
CA PRO A 188 -33.53 5.31 33.78
C PRO A 188 -33.81 4.99 32.29
N ALA A 189 -34.63 3.95 32.10
CA ALA A 189 -35.02 3.47 30.77
C ALA A 189 -35.85 4.51 30.00
#